data_acd8b30e2054bbb65545e23ad8f92257
#
_entry.id   acd8b30e2054bbb65545e23ad8f92257
#
_cell.length_a   1.000
_cell.length_b   1.000
_cell.length_c   1.000
_cell.angle_alpha   90.00
_cell.angle_beta   90.00
_cell.angle_gamma   90.00
#
_symmetry.space_group_name_H-M   'P 1'
#
loop_
_entity.id
_entity.type
_entity.pdbx_description
1 polymer ?
#
loop_
_entity_poly.entity_id
_entity_poly.type
_entity_poly.pdbx_seq_one_letter_code
_entity_poly.pdbx_strand_id
1 'polypeptide(L)' 'KMNESQGILIDNHVSVFSGPFQKNDAILFRVNEGTKVEILVWENQWVEIILIDGKKGWIPAETLRKL' A
#
# COMPACT_ATOMS: atom_id res chain seq x y z
N LYS A 1 -14.77 -12.07 11.10
CA LYS A 1 -14.39 -11.76 10.56
C LYS A 1 -13.83 -11.51 9.82
N MET A 2 -13.79 -11.34 9.65
CA MET A 2 -13.38 -10.95 8.81
C MET A 2 -12.67 -11.02 7.92
N ASN A 3 -12.93 -10.86 7.42
CA ASN A 3 -12.32 -11.06 6.33
C ASN A 3 -11.39 -10.12 5.93
N GLU A 4 -10.26 -10.16 6.27
CA GLU A 4 -9.29 -9.24 5.93
C GLU A 4 -8.75 -9.51 4.59
N SER A 5 -8.47 -8.46 3.84
CA SER A 5 -7.71 -8.55 2.60
C SER A 5 -6.27 -8.24 2.92
N GLN A 6 -5.39 -9.11 2.51
CA GLN A 6 -3.96 -8.93 2.71
C GLN A 6 -3.25 -8.95 1.38
N GLY A 7 -2.11 -8.29 1.32
CA GLY A 7 -1.30 -8.26 0.13
C GLY A 7 0.17 -8.24 0.47
N ILE A 8 0.99 -8.42 -0.58
CA ILE A 8 2.43 -8.38 -0.44
C ILE A 8 3.00 -7.47 -1.52
N LEU A 9 3.98 -6.67 -1.14
CA LEU A 9 4.63 -5.77 -2.08
C LEU A 9 5.49 -6.56 -3.03
N ILE A 10 5.30 -6.35 -4.33
CA ILE A 10 6.07 -7.06 -5.35
C ILE A 10 7.11 -6.18 -6.02
N ASP A 11 7.11 -4.88 -5.72
CA ASP A 11 8.13 -3.95 -6.19
C ASP A 11 8.97 -3.47 -5.02
N ASN A 12 10.18 -3.05 -5.34
CA ASN A 12 11.09 -2.55 -4.32
C ASN A 12 10.94 -1.05 -4.17
N HIS A 13 11.17 -0.54 -2.95
CA HIS A 13 11.17 0.90 -2.68
C HIS A 13 9.88 1.58 -3.14
N VAL A 14 8.74 0.99 -2.80
CA VAL A 14 7.46 1.54 -3.20
C VAL A 14 7.17 2.76 -2.33
N SER A 15 6.88 3.89 -2.97
CA SER A 15 6.51 5.11 -2.27
C SER A 15 5.06 5.02 -1.81
N VAL A 16 4.84 5.36 -0.55
CA VAL A 16 3.50 5.37 0.04
C VAL A 16 3.07 6.82 0.17
N PHE A 17 1.92 7.13 -0.42
CA PHE A 17 1.44 8.51 -0.54
C PHE A 17 0.32 8.80 0.45
N SER A 18 0.11 10.08 0.72
CA SER A 18 -0.93 10.50 1.67
C SER A 18 -2.34 10.39 1.07
N GLY A 19 -2.44 10.20 -0.25
CA GLY A 19 -3.73 10.06 -0.91
C GLY A 19 -3.58 9.28 -2.20
N PRO A 20 -4.69 9.01 -2.90
CA PRO A 20 -4.64 8.24 -4.14
C PRO A 20 -4.19 9.09 -5.32
N PHE A 21 -2.99 9.66 -5.22
CA PHE A 21 -2.40 10.49 -6.26
C PHE A 21 -0.89 10.45 -6.10
N GLN A 22 -0.20 10.70 -7.21
CA GLN A 22 1.25 10.61 -7.23
C GLN A 22 1.84 12.01 -7.22
N LYS A 23 2.27 12.45 -6.04
CA LYS A 23 2.91 13.75 -5.86
C LYS A 23 4.12 13.58 -4.95
N ASN A 24 5.25 14.15 -5.36
CA ASN A 24 6.48 13.97 -4.61
C ASN A 24 6.41 14.47 -3.18
N ASP A 25 5.68 15.56 -2.96
CA ASP A 25 5.57 16.12 -1.62
C ASP A 25 4.53 15.41 -0.76
N ALA A 26 3.88 14.38 -1.30
CA ALA A 26 2.89 13.61 -0.57
C ALA A 26 3.42 12.24 -0.15
N ILE A 27 4.71 11.97 -0.35
CA ILE A 27 5.29 10.69 0.04
C ILE A 27 5.49 10.68 1.54
N LEU A 28 4.87 9.69 2.18
CA LEU A 28 4.96 9.56 3.64
C LEU A 28 6.15 8.69 4.04
N PHE A 29 6.36 7.60 3.33
CA PHE A 29 7.46 6.68 3.60
C PHE A 29 7.55 5.71 2.43
N ARG A 30 8.52 4.80 2.48
CA ARG A 30 8.69 3.79 1.44
C ARG A 30 8.70 2.42 2.06
N VAL A 31 8.27 1.42 1.28
CA VAL A 31 8.26 0.03 1.73
C VAL A 31 8.98 -0.84 0.73
N ASN A 32 9.55 -1.90 1.22
CA ASN A 32 10.36 -2.80 0.43
C ASN A 32 9.54 -3.98 -0.09
N GLU A 33 10.10 -4.58 -1.14
CA GLU A 33 9.53 -5.80 -1.70
C GLU A 33 9.39 -6.87 -0.62
N GLY A 34 8.31 -7.62 -0.68
CA GLY A 34 8.07 -8.70 0.28
C GLY A 34 7.35 -8.28 1.55
N THR A 35 7.12 -6.98 1.74
CA THR A 35 6.41 -6.50 2.91
C THR A 35 4.94 -6.89 2.82
N LYS A 36 4.43 -7.51 3.88
CA LYS A 36 3.01 -7.82 3.95
C LYS A 36 2.25 -6.65 4.53
N VAL A 37 1.08 -6.38 3.95
CA VAL A 37 0.25 -5.27 4.37
C VAL A 37 -1.20 -5.72 4.39
N GLU A 38 -2.03 -4.99 5.12
CA GLU A 38 -3.48 -5.16 5.04
C GLU A 38 -4.05 -4.15 4.06
N ILE A 39 -5.00 -4.58 3.26
CA ILE A 39 -5.64 -3.74 2.27
C ILE A 39 -6.92 -3.17 2.89
N LEU A 40 -6.97 -1.85 3.00
CA LEU A 40 -8.13 -1.18 3.56
C LEU A 40 -9.14 -0.79 2.49
N VAL A 41 -8.63 -0.21 1.39
CA VAL A 41 -9.46 0.27 0.30
C VAL A 41 -8.77 -0.07 -1.00
N TRP A 42 -9.54 -0.52 -1.99
CA TRP A 42 -9.00 -0.76 -3.33
C TRP A 42 -9.85 0.05 -4.30
N GLU A 43 -9.28 1.12 -4.85
CA GLU A 43 -9.96 2.00 -5.77
C GLU A 43 -9.22 2.10 -7.08
N ASN A 44 -9.73 1.44 -8.11
CA ASN A 44 -9.12 1.53 -9.44
C ASN A 44 -7.65 1.15 -9.37
N GLN A 45 -6.77 2.11 -9.60
CA GLN A 45 -5.35 1.88 -9.66
C GLN A 45 -4.63 2.20 -8.35
N TRP A 46 -5.37 2.52 -7.31
CA TRP A 46 -4.78 2.90 -6.03
C TRP A 46 -5.32 2.01 -4.91
N VAL A 47 -4.46 1.74 -3.95
CA VAL A 47 -4.81 0.88 -2.82
C VAL A 47 -4.36 1.57 -1.54
N GLU A 48 -5.28 1.67 -0.59
CA GLU A 48 -4.90 2.13 0.74
C GLU A 48 -4.51 0.92 1.57
N ILE A 49 -3.33 0.98 2.16
CA ILE A 49 -2.78 -0.13 2.93
C ILE A 49 -2.42 0.34 4.33
N ILE A 50 -2.33 -0.62 5.24
CA ILE A 50 -1.82 -0.36 6.56
C ILE A 50 -0.77 -1.41 6.90
N LEU A 51 0.32 -0.95 7.47
CA LEU A 51 1.42 -1.82 7.88
C LEU A 51 1.17 -2.34 9.28
N ILE A 52 1.94 -3.34 9.66
CA ILE A 52 1.77 -3.98 10.96
C ILE A 52 2.04 -3.00 12.11
N ASP A 53 2.86 -2.00 11.88
CA ASP A 53 3.17 -1.00 12.91
C ASP A 53 2.14 0.14 12.95
N GLY A 54 1.09 0.07 12.13
CA GLY A 54 0.03 1.06 12.14
C GLY A 54 0.17 2.18 11.13
N LYS A 55 1.28 2.25 10.41
CA LYS A 55 1.45 3.26 9.37
C LYS A 55 0.55 2.93 8.19
N LYS A 56 -0.11 3.94 7.64
CA LYS A 56 -0.99 3.68 6.51
C LYS A 56 -0.83 4.75 5.44
N GLY A 57 -1.24 4.41 4.24
CA GLY A 57 -1.18 5.33 3.10
C GLY A 57 -1.58 4.61 1.83
N TRP A 58 -1.32 5.26 0.71
CA TRP A 58 -1.79 4.81 -0.59
C TRP A 58 -0.61 4.42 -1.48
N ILE A 59 -0.78 3.32 -2.21
CA ILE A 59 0.23 2.86 -3.17
C ILE A 59 -0.46 2.51 -4.49
N PRO A 60 0.29 2.52 -5.60
CA PRO A 60 -0.28 2.06 -6.87
C PRO A 60 -0.60 0.58 -6.78
N ALA A 61 -1.76 0.19 -7.30
CA ALA A 61 -2.21 -1.19 -7.21
C ALA A 61 -1.25 -2.16 -7.88
N GLU A 62 -0.54 -1.71 -8.90
CA GLU A 62 0.39 -2.57 -9.64
C GLU A 62 1.59 -3.01 -8.81
N THR A 63 1.86 -2.34 -7.68
CA THR A 63 3.00 -2.68 -6.83
C THR A 63 2.65 -3.72 -5.78
N LEU A 64 1.42 -4.18 -5.78
CA LEU A 64 0.89 -5.05 -4.73
C LEU A 64 0.26 -6.30 -5.34
N ARG A 65 0.50 -7.43 -4.71
CA ARG A 65 -0.19 -8.66 -5.06
C ARG A 65 -1.10 -9.05 -3.90
N LYS A 66 -2.36 -9.28 -4.22
CA LYS A 66 -3.32 -9.70 -3.22
C LYS A 66 -3.07 -11.16 -2.86
N LEU A 67 -3.09 -11.46 -1.61
CA LEU A 67 -2.88 -12.83 -1.12
C LEU A 67 -4.17 -13.63 -1.03
#